data_2cde33236e1f307afc5e878601785dcf
#
_entry.id   2cde33236e1f307afc5e878601785dcf
#
_cell.length_a   1.000
_cell.length_b   1.000
_cell.length_c   1.000
_cell.angle_alpha   90.00
_cell.angle_beta   90.00
_cell.angle_gamma   90.00
#
_symmetry.space_group_name_H-M   'P 1'
#
loop_
_entity.id
_entity.type
_entity.pdbx_description
1 polymer ?
#
loop_
_entity_poly.entity_id
_entity_poly.type
_entity_poly.pdbx_seq_one_letter_code
_entity_poly.pdbx_strand_id
1 'polypeptide(L)'
;MSIDHTRAEHAVRELLIALGQDPEREGLRDTPARVARAWAEMLSGDEGKAEEILARTFDADGFDQIVALSDIPFYSTCEHHMLPFHGKAHVAYLPQKGGRVVGLSKMARLVQMHARRLQLQERMTTDIANDLQRHLDPLGVAVVVHGGHR
;
A
#
# COMPACT_ATOMS: atom_id res chain seq x y z
N MET A 1 -4.37 6.02 -12.13
CA MET A 1 -4.02 7.38 -12.67
C MET A 1 -2.50 7.42 -12.74
N SER A 2 -1.91 7.53 -13.94
CA SER A 2 -0.43 7.57 -14.08
C SER A 2 0.11 8.92 -13.63
N ILE A 3 1.28 8.91 -12.99
CA ILE A 3 1.95 10.15 -12.54
C ILE A 3 2.53 10.87 -13.76
N ASP A 4 2.24 12.18 -13.85
CA ASP A 4 2.89 13.08 -14.81
C ASP A 4 4.28 13.48 -14.24
N HIS A 5 5.31 12.77 -14.68
CA HIS A 5 6.67 12.99 -14.20
C HIS A 5 7.18 14.40 -14.45
N THR A 6 6.90 14.97 -15.64
CA THR A 6 7.35 16.31 -16.01
C THR A 6 6.74 17.36 -15.09
N ARG A 7 5.44 17.29 -14.84
CA ARG A 7 4.78 18.20 -13.91
C ARG A 7 5.24 18.02 -12.48
N ALA A 8 5.48 16.77 -12.05
CA ALA A 8 6.00 16.47 -10.71
C ALA A 8 7.41 17.06 -10.52
N GLU A 9 8.31 16.94 -11.50
CA GLU A 9 9.63 17.54 -11.48
C GLU A 9 9.57 19.07 -11.35
N HIS A 10 8.72 19.72 -12.15
CA HIS A 10 8.51 21.15 -12.07
C HIS A 10 8.00 21.58 -10.69
N ALA A 11 7.03 20.86 -10.13
CA ALA A 11 6.48 21.16 -8.81
C ALA A 11 7.54 21.03 -7.70
N VAL A 12 8.40 20.02 -7.77
CA VAL A 12 9.49 19.84 -6.81
C VAL A 12 10.53 20.96 -6.94
N ARG A 13 10.86 21.38 -8.16
CA ARG A 13 11.74 22.51 -8.40
C ARG A 13 11.21 23.79 -7.76
N GLU A 14 9.93 24.09 -7.99
CA GLU A 14 9.25 25.25 -7.40
C GLU A 14 9.20 25.15 -5.86
N LEU A 15 8.98 23.96 -5.32
CA LEU A 15 9.03 23.74 -3.88
C LEU A 15 10.41 24.05 -3.30
N LEU A 16 11.49 23.62 -3.95
CA LEU A 16 12.85 23.94 -3.52
C LEU A 16 13.08 25.46 -3.47
N ILE A 17 12.66 26.19 -4.50
CA ILE A 17 12.75 27.65 -4.56
C ILE A 17 11.96 28.30 -3.42
N ALA A 18 10.71 27.85 -3.22
CA ALA A 18 9.85 28.37 -2.16
C ALA A 18 10.41 28.14 -0.74
N LEU A 19 11.21 27.07 -0.58
CA LEU A 19 11.92 26.75 0.67
C LEU A 19 13.27 27.49 0.78
N GLY A 20 13.60 28.42 -0.13
CA GLY A 20 14.83 29.20 -0.12
C GLY A 20 16.06 28.40 -0.55
N GLN A 21 15.88 27.29 -1.27
CA GLN A 21 16.98 26.48 -1.79
C GLN A 21 17.29 26.86 -3.24
N ASP A 22 18.54 26.78 -3.62
CA ASP A 22 18.98 26.94 -5.01
C ASP A 22 18.93 25.57 -5.73
N PRO A 23 17.96 25.35 -6.66
CA PRO A 23 17.85 24.10 -7.38
C PRO A 23 19.00 23.84 -8.36
N GLU A 24 19.80 24.87 -8.71
CA GLU A 24 20.95 24.72 -9.59
C GLU A 24 22.20 24.28 -8.83
N ARG A 25 22.19 24.34 -7.51
CA ARG A 25 23.27 23.81 -6.68
C ARG A 25 23.56 22.36 -7.04
N GLU A 26 24.84 21.97 -7.17
CA GLU A 26 25.27 20.64 -7.63
C GLU A 26 24.52 19.47 -6.96
N GLY A 27 24.34 19.53 -5.65
CA GLY A 27 23.63 18.49 -4.89
C GLY A 27 22.12 18.45 -5.10
N LEU A 28 21.49 19.51 -5.67
CA LEU A 28 20.04 19.61 -5.87
C LEU A 28 19.61 19.55 -7.34
N ARG A 29 20.52 19.67 -8.29
CA ARG A 29 20.19 19.73 -9.72
C ARG A 29 19.35 18.56 -10.20
N ASP A 30 19.64 17.34 -9.74
CA ASP A 30 18.90 16.13 -10.11
C ASP A 30 17.76 15.79 -9.14
N THR A 31 17.60 16.55 -8.05
CA THR A 31 16.62 16.25 -6.99
C THR A 31 15.19 16.24 -7.51
N PRO A 32 14.73 17.19 -8.36
CA PRO A 32 13.37 17.15 -8.90
C PRO A 32 13.03 15.83 -9.60
N ALA A 33 13.90 15.38 -10.50
CA ALA A 33 13.72 14.12 -11.21
C ALA A 33 13.77 12.89 -10.30
N ARG A 34 14.67 12.89 -9.30
CA ARG A 34 14.76 11.79 -8.32
C ARG A 34 13.50 11.71 -7.47
N VAL A 35 13.00 12.86 -7.00
CA VAL A 35 11.78 12.93 -6.19
C VAL A 35 10.55 12.50 -7.00
N ALA A 36 10.41 12.94 -8.24
CA ALA A 36 9.31 12.52 -9.10
C ALA A 36 9.27 10.99 -9.29
N ARG A 37 10.42 10.35 -9.52
CA ARG A 37 10.51 8.88 -9.62
C ARG A 37 10.18 8.19 -8.29
N ALA A 38 10.68 8.70 -7.17
CA ALA A 38 10.39 8.15 -5.85
C ALA A 38 8.88 8.21 -5.54
N TRP A 39 8.23 9.33 -5.85
CA TRP A 39 6.78 9.46 -5.69
C TRP A 39 6.00 8.52 -6.60
N ALA A 40 6.44 8.29 -7.84
CA ALA A 40 5.82 7.32 -8.72
C ALA A 40 5.83 5.90 -8.13
N GLU A 41 6.93 5.50 -7.51
CA GLU A 41 7.03 4.22 -6.82
C GLU A 41 6.17 4.18 -5.56
N MET A 42 6.24 5.21 -4.71
CA MET A 42 5.49 5.28 -3.45
C MET A 42 3.98 5.32 -3.65
N LEU A 43 3.48 5.80 -4.79
CA LEU A 43 2.05 5.88 -5.12
C LEU A 43 1.60 4.82 -6.14
N SER A 44 2.44 3.84 -6.46
CA SER A 44 2.12 2.79 -7.44
C SER A 44 0.93 1.90 -7.07
N GLY A 45 0.49 1.94 -5.82
CA GLY A 45 -0.70 1.22 -5.34
C GLY A 45 -2.03 1.74 -5.89
N ASP A 46 -2.07 3.00 -6.35
CA ASP A 46 -3.27 3.59 -6.95
C ASP A 46 -3.62 2.96 -8.32
N GLU A 47 -2.66 2.31 -8.97
CA GLU A 47 -2.87 1.56 -10.22
C GLU A 47 -3.19 0.08 -9.96
N GLY A 48 -2.99 -0.41 -8.74
CA GLY A 48 -3.25 -1.78 -8.35
C GLY A 48 -4.75 -2.06 -8.16
N LYS A 49 -5.15 -3.30 -8.45
CA LYS A 49 -6.51 -3.78 -8.22
C LYS A 49 -6.50 -5.01 -7.32
N ALA A 50 -7.25 -4.92 -6.22
CA ALA A 50 -7.39 -6.03 -5.28
C ALA A 50 -7.92 -7.30 -5.95
N GLU A 51 -8.88 -7.15 -6.86
CA GLU A 51 -9.46 -8.27 -7.61
C GLU A 51 -8.40 -9.03 -8.43
N GLU A 52 -7.45 -8.34 -9.06
CA GLU A 52 -6.35 -8.98 -9.81
C GLU A 52 -5.38 -9.72 -8.87
N ILE A 53 -5.11 -9.12 -7.70
CA ILE A 53 -4.23 -9.73 -6.70
C ILE A 53 -4.87 -10.99 -6.11
N LEU A 54 -6.18 -10.94 -5.81
CA LEU A 54 -6.92 -12.01 -5.15
C LEU A 54 -7.58 -12.99 -6.12
N ALA A 55 -7.49 -12.79 -7.43
CA ALA A 55 -8.13 -13.62 -8.46
C ALA A 55 -7.70 -15.09 -8.38
N ARG A 56 -6.43 -15.36 -8.07
CA ARG A 56 -5.93 -16.73 -7.98
C ARG A 56 -6.20 -17.34 -6.61
N THR A 57 -7.27 -18.10 -6.53
CA THR A 57 -7.71 -18.81 -5.33
C THR A 57 -7.58 -20.32 -5.51
N PHE A 58 -7.64 -21.04 -4.40
CA PHE A 58 -7.68 -22.50 -4.31
C PHE A 58 -8.90 -22.93 -3.51
N ASP A 59 -9.36 -24.15 -3.69
CA ASP A 59 -10.36 -24.71 -2.80
C ASP A 59 -9.79 -24.88 -1.40
N ALA A 60 -10.60 -24.60 -0.40
CA ALA A 60 -10.20 -24.81 0.99
C ALA A 60 -10.05 -26.32 1.33
N ASP A 61 -10.61 -27.21 0.49
CA ASP A 61 -10.49 -28.67 0.59
C ASP A 61 -10.74 -29.20 2.03
N GLY A 62 -11.79 -28.68 2.67
CA GLY A 62 -12.13 -29.00 4.06
C GLY A 62 -11.31 -28.26 5.12
N PHE A 63 -10.40 -27.38 4.73
CA PHE A 63 -9.66 -26.53 5.66
C PHE A 63 -10.60 -25.50 6.30
N ASP A 64 -10.72 -25.58 7.63
CA ASP A 64 -11.66 -24.79 8.45
C ASP A 64 -10.97 -23.95 9.52
N GLN A 65 -9.67 -23.74 9.36
CA GLN A 65 -8.87 -22.98 10.32
C GLN A 65 -8.55 -21.57 9.83
N ILE A 66 -8.14 -20.71 10.74
CA ILE A 66 -7.71 -19.35 10.41
C ILE A 66 -6.44 -19.39 9.56
N VAL A 67 -6.51 -18.73 8.40
CA VAL A 67 -5.34 -18.41 7.58
C VAL A 67 -4.82 -17.06 8.04
N ALA A 68 -3.60 -17.02 8.53
CA ALA A 68 -2.99 -15.79 9.05
C ALA A 68 -1.58 -15.57 8.49
N LEU A 69 -1.28 -14.32 8.20
CA LEU A 69 0.06 -13.83 7.88
C LEU A 69 0.37 -12.63 8.77
N SER A 70 1.39 -12.78 9.60
CA SER A 70 1.85 -11.73 10.51
C SER A 70 3.13 -11.07 10.02
N ASP A 71 3.42 -9.92 10.64
CA ASP A 71 4.67 -9.17 10.43
C ASP A 71 4.93 -8.75 8.97
N ILE A 72 3.89 -8.47 8.20
CA ILE A 72 4.01 -7.95 6.84
C ILE A 72 4.56 -6.52 6.91
N PRO A 73 5.80 -6.26 6.51
CA PRO A 73 6.34 -4.90 6.57
C PRO A 73 5.65 -4.04 5.52
N PHE A 74 5.39 -2.78 5.85
CA PHE A 74 4.87 -1.81 4.89
C PHE A 74 5.53 -0.44 5.07
N TYR A 75 5.56 0.31 3.97
CA TYR A 75 5.91 1.73 3.90
C TYR A 75 4.79 2.45 3.18
N SER A 76 4.33 3.56 3.75
CA SER A 76 3.21 4.34 3.23
C SER A 76 3.50 5.83 3.37
N THR A 77 2.63 6.66 2.80
CA THR A 77 2.74 8.11 2.85
C THR A 77 1.46 8.68 3.45
N CYS A 78 1.61 9.41 4.54
CA CYS A 78 0.50 10.06 5.21
C CYS A 78 -0.12 11.12 4.29
N GLU A 79 -1.43 11.05 4.02
CA GLU A 79 -2.10 12.00 3.13
C GLU A 79 -2.16 13.43 3.70
N HIS A 80 -2.10 13.59 5.04
CA HIS A 80 -2.20 14.90 5.67
C HIS A 80 -0.93 15.75 5.51
N HIS A 81 0.24 15.12 5.52
CA HIS A 81 1.52 15.83 5.54
C HIS A 81 2.46 15.40 4.43
N MET A 82 2.10 14.37 3.63
CA MET A 82 2.97 13.75 2.65
C MET A 82 4.28 13.20 3.25
N LEU A 83 4.28 12.90 4.55
CA LEU A 83 5.42 12.30 5.24
C LEU A 83 5.30 10.77 5.25
N PRO A 84 6.43 10.04 5.19
CA PRO A 84 6.40 8.59 5.27
C PRO A 84 6.00 8.12 6.66
N PHE A 85 5.23 7.04 6.72
CA PHE A 85 5.06 6.21 7.89
C PHE A 85 5.26 4.74 7.51
N HIS A 86 5.66 3.92 8.46
CA HIS A 86 5.97 2.54 8.20
C HIS A 86 5.64 1.68 9.39
N GLY A 87 5.55 0.39 9.17
CA GLY A 87 5.22 -0.52 10.24
C GLY A 87 5.03 -1.95 9.77
N LYS A 88 4.17 -2.65 10.49
CA LYS A 88 3.81 -4.05 10.24
C LYS A 88 2.30 -4.21 10.21
N ALA A 89 1.82 -4.98 9.26
CA ALA A 89 0.44 -5.42 9.18
C ALA A 89 0.33 -6.91 9.50
N HIS A 90 -0.76 -7.28 10.17
CA HIS A 90 -1.15 -8.65 10.45
C HIS A 90 -2.52 -8.86 9.85
N VAL A 91 -2.67 -9.87 9.00
CA VAL A 91 -3.88 -10.12 8.24
C VAL A 91 -4.30 -11.56 8.44
N ALA A 92 -5.56 -11.78 8.79
CA ALA A 92 -6.11 -13.11 8.96
C ALA A 92 -7.53 -13.18 8.40
N TYR A 93 -7.93 -14.36 7.95
CA TYR A 93 -9.31 -14.66 7.62
C TYR A 93 -9.65 -16.11 7.94
N LEU A 94 -10.93 -16.37 8.17
CA LEU A 94 -11.46 -17.72 8.38
C LEU A 94 -12.27 -18.11 7.13
N PRO A 95 -11.80 -19.05 6.29
CA PRO A 95 -12.54 -19.45 5.10
C PRO A 95 -13.86 -20.12 5.46
N GLN A 96 -14.85 -20.01 4.58
CA GLN A 96 -16.07 -20.79 4.67
C GLN A 96 -15.78 -22.27 4.36
N LYS A 97 -16.59 -23.17 4.91
CA LYS A 97 -16.53 -24.59 4.55
C LYS A 97 -16.81 -24.76 3.05
N GLY A 98 -15.88 -25.35 2.33
CA GLY A 98 -15.93 -25.43 0.87
C GLY A 98 -15.69 -24.10 0.15
N GLY A 99 -15.21 -23.09 0.86
CA GLY A 99 -14.90 -21.77 0.32
C GLY A 99 -13.55 -21.73 -0.40
N ARG A 100 -13.06 -20.50 -0.61
CA ARG A 100 -11.82 -20.24 -1.33
C ARG A 100 -10.73 -19.70 -0.41
N VAL A 101 -9.50 -20.09 -0.67
CA VAL A 101 -8.32 -19.58 0.00
C VAL A 101 -7.35 -18.96 -0.98
N VAL A 102 -6.57 -17.98 -0.54
CA VAL A 102 -5.50 -17.37 -1.34
C VAL A 102 -4.14 -17.72 -0.74
N GLY A 103 -3.14 -17.75 -1.60
CA GLY A 103 -1.76 -17.90 -1.14
C GLY A 103 -1.32 -16.71 -0.26
N LEU A 104 -0.50 -16.97 0.75
CA LEU A 104 -0.01 -15.96 1.72
C LEU A 104 0.65 -14.76 1.02
N SER A 105 1.35 -14.99 -0.10
CA SER A 105 1.95 -13.91 -0.90
C SER A 105 0.94 -12.92 -1.46
N LYS A 106 -0.33 -13.33 -1.64
CA LYS A 106 -1.40 -12.43 -2.11
C LYS A 106 -1.85 -11.49 -1.01
N MET A 107 -1.89 -11.98 0.23
CA MET A 107 -2.17 -11.14 1.40
C MET A 107 -1.10 -10.05 1.57
N ALA A 108 0.18 -10.43 1.45
CA ALA A 108 1.27 -9.45 1.50
C ALA A 108 1.19 -8.42 0.36
N ARG A 109 0.87 -8.87 -0.87
CA ARG A 109 0.70 -7.95 -2.02
C ARG A 109 -0.48 -7.00 -1.84
N LEU A 110 -1.58 -7.46 -1.25
CA LEU A 110 -2.74 -6.62 -0.94
C LEU A 110 -2.36 -5.51 0.04
N VAL A 111 -1.62 -5.84 1.11
CA VAL A 111 -1.09 -4.86 2.06
C VAL A 111 -0.20 -3.84 1.35
N GLN A 112 0.74 -4.28 0.49
CA GLN A 112 1.63 -3.40 -0.25
C GLN A 112 0.86 -2.48 -1.21
N MET A 113 -0.16 -2.99 -1.89
CA MET A 113 -1.00 -2.19 -2.79
C MET A 113 -1.70 -1.06 -2.03
N HIS A 114 -2.29 -1.36 -0.86
CA HIS A 114 -2.95 -0.34 -0.05
C HIS A 114 -1.97 0.62 0.63
N ALA A 115 -0.78 0.16 0.97
CA ALA A 115 0.25 1.01 1.59
C ALA A 115 0.85 2.02 0.60
N ARG A 116 1.02 1.65 -0.68
CA ARG A 116 1.64 2.52 -1.70
C ARG A 116 0.68 3.57 -2.27
N ARG A 117 0.10 4.38 -1.39
CA ARG A 117 -0.87 5.45 -1.68
C ARG A 117 -0.65 6.63 -0.75
N LEU A 118 -1.28 7.76 -1.04
CA LEU A 118 -1.55 8.74 -0.01
C LEU A 118 -2.62 8.16 0.91
N GLN A 119 -2.23 7.83 2.16
CA GLN A 119 -3.01 6.92 2.98
C GLN A 119 -3.20 7.41 4.42
N LEU A 120 -4.21 6.86 5.06
CA LEU A 120 -4.41 6.88 6.51
C LEU A 120 -4.32 5.44 7.03
N GLN A 121 -3.73 5.26 8.20
CA GLN A 121 -3.60 3.93 8.80
C GLN A 121 -4.96 3.25 8.97
N GLU A 122 -5.97 3.99 9.41
CA GLU A 122 -7.33 3.51 9.64
C GLU A 122 -8.00 3.09 8.34
N ARG A 123 -7.84 3.89 7.28
CA ARG A 123 -8.37 3.57 5.95
C ARG A 123 -7.69 2.33 5.39
N MET A 124 -6.36 2.25 5.45
CA MET A 124 -5.61 1.09 4.98
C MET A 124 -6.07 -0.19 5.66
N THR A 125 -6.28 -0.16 6.97
CA THR A 125 -6.78 -1.29 7.76
C THR A 125 -8.15 -1.74 7.27
N THR A 126 -9.07 -0.79 7.08
CA THR A 126 -10.44 -1.05 6.64
C THR A 126 -10.48 -1.56 5.20
N ASP A 127 -9.72 -0.96 4.29
CA ASP A 127 -9.71 -1.32 2.88
C ASP A 127 -9.17 -2.74 2.66
N ILE A 128 -8.11 -3.13 3.37
CA ILE A 128 -7.57 -4.50 3.32
C ILE A 128 -8.63 -5.51 3.78
N ALA A 129 -9.32 -5.22 4.89
CA ALA A 129 -10.36 -6.10 5.42
C ALA A 129 -11.54 -6.24 4.44
N ASN A 130 -11.99 -5.11 3.88
CA ASN A 130 -13.11 -5.08 2.92
C ASN A 130 -12.80 -5.84 1.63
N ASP A 131 -11.57 -5.72 1.11
CA ASP A 131 -11.18 -6.43 -0.10
C ASP A 131 -11.13 -7.95 0.13
N LEU A 132 -10.59 -8.41 1.26
CA LEU A 132 -10.62 -9.82 1.61
C LEU A 132 -12.05 -10.32 1.78
N GLN A 133 -12.91 -9.57 2.48
CA GLN A 133 -14.32 -9.92 2.66
C GLN A 133 -15.05 -10.02 1.33
N ARG A 134 -14.81 -9.07 0.43
CA ARG A 134 -15.50 -9.01 -0.88
C ARG A 134 -15.09 -10.13 -1.82
N HIS A 135 -13.78 -10.46 -1.85
CA HIS A 135 -13.24 -11.36 -2.87
C HIS A 135 -13.16 -12.82 -2.44
N LEU A 136 -13.14 -13.10 -1.14
CA LEU A 136 -13.04 -14.47 -0.62
C LEU A 136 -14.33 -14.94 0.08
N ASP A 137 -15.22 -14.01 0.42
CA ASP A 137 -16.44 -14.28 1.20
C ASP A 137 -16.18 -15.20 2.42
N PRO A 138 -15.20 -14.84 3.29
CA PRO A 138 -14.86 -15.65 4.44
C PRO A 138 -15.89 -15.47 5.58
N LEU A 139 -15.86 -16.36 6.56
CA LEU A 139 -16.67 -16.24 7.78
C LEU A 139 -16.27 -15.02 8.62
N GLY A 140 -15.04 -14.56 8.49
CA GLY A 140 -14.55 -13.38 9.16
C GLY A 140 -13.16 -12.99 8.70
N VAL A 141 -12.83 -11.69 8.88
CA VAL A 141 -11.53 -11.10 8.56
C VAL A 141 -11.04 -10.32 9.77
N ALA A 142 -9.75 -10.39 10.04
CA ALA A 142 -9.08 -9.57 11.04
C ALA A 142 -7.85 -8.92 10.41
N VAL A 143 -7.72 -7.60 10.58
CA VAL A 143 -6.56 -6.83 10.14
C VAL A 143 -6.09 -5.95 11.29
N VAL A 144 -4.81 -6.03 11.61
CA VAL A 144 -4.17 -5.18 12.62
C VAL A 144 -2.97 -4.51 11.97
N VAL A 145 -2.90 -3.19 12.08
CA VAL A 145 -1.79 -2.40 11.53
C VAL A 145 -1.11 -1.64 12.67
N HIS A 146 0.17 -1.86 12.81
CA HIS A 146 1.04 -1.07 13.70
C HIS A 146 1.90 -0.15 12.85
N GLY A 147 1.62 1.15 12.89
CA GLY A 147 2.36 2.17 12.15
C GLY A 147 2.99 3.19 13.09
N GLY A 148 4.21 3.60 12.78
CA GLY A 148 4.91 4.70 13.44
C GLY A 148 5.01 5.88 12.48
N HIS A 149 4.51 7.05 12.91
CA HIS A 149 4.78 8.34 12.27
C HIS A 149 6.04 8.93 12.94
N ARG A 150 6.97 9.40 12.13
CA ARG A 150 8.13 10.16 12.62
C ARG A 150 8.08 11.58 12.10
#